data_ba10f2ba9a3c8bbeaebc5c2d9eaede6c
#
_entry.id   ba10f2ba9a3c8bbeaebc5c2d9eaede6c
#
_cell.length_a   1.000
_cell.length_b   1.000
_cell.length_c   1.000
_cell.angle_alpha   90.00
_cell.angle_beta   90.00
_cell.angle_gamma   90.00
#
_symmetry.space_group_name_H-M   'P 1'
#
loop_
_entity.id
_entity.type
_entity.pdbx_description
1 polymer ?
#
loop_
_entity_poly.entity_id
_entity_poly.type
_entity_poly.pdbx_seq_one_letter_code
_entity_poly.pdbx_strand_id
1 'polypeptide(L)'
;LSVWFSVPSLVGMLKQVKALSPDAMPSLRVSVFGGEPLPDSVVAAWRAAAPNSRIENFYGPTEATVFCLRRAVTAVAKLSPERDFWSIGRPMPGSEAAVVDQALNFLAPGSTGELALAGVQLADGYLDATELTSRRFPEIAGQRWYLTGDLAIQDADGEFHCLGRIDNQIKLHGYRIELEEIDTHLRQVSGNAMAATVAWPIADGIPQGLVAFVGDRSVDAGAIIARLNAVLPAYMIPGRVLGLDSLPLNSSGKIDRKALCQLLDQFKA
;
A
#
# COMPACT_ATOMS: atom_id res chain seq x y z
N LEU A 1 -2.42 25.04 15.12
CA LEU A 1 -2.94 23.82 14.51
C LEU A 1 -3.37 22.86 15.62
N SER A 2 -4.59 22.31 15.58
CA SER A 2 -5.11 21.41 16.63
C SER A 2 -5.44 20.02 16.13
N VAL A 3 -5.56 19.84 14.82
CA VAL A 3 -5.80 18.56 14.15
C VAL A 3 -4.82 18.41 12.99
N TRP A 4 -4.24 17.23 12.85
CA TRP A 4 -3.36 16.82 11.75
C TRP A 4 -3.97 15.62 11.05
N PHE A 5 -3.89 15.61 9.72
CA PHE A 5 -4.20 14.45 8.90
C PHE A 5 -3.18 14.31 7.79
N SER A 6 -2.55 13.15 7.67
CA SER A 6 -1.62 12.85 6.58
C SER A 6 -1.41 11.35 6.38
N VAL A 7 -0.69 11.01 5.31
CA VAL A 7 -0.08 9.69 5.14
C VAL A 7 1.16 9.54 6.03
N PRO A 8 1.50 8.33 6.52
CA PRO A 8 2.69 8.07 7.32
C PRO A 8 4.01 8.49 6.67
N SER A 9 4.15 8.34 5.35
CA SER A 9 5.36 8.72 4.61
C SER A 9 5.72 10.20 4.73
N LEU A 10 4.73 11.10 4.91
CA LEU A 10 4.99 12.52 5.16
C LEU A 10 5.78 12.74 6.45
N VAL A 11 5.50 11.95 7.51
CA VAL A 11 6.26 12.01 8.76
C VAL A 11 7.72 11.60 8.53
N GLY A 12 7.94 10.59 7.69
CA GLY A 12 9.28 10.19 7.25
C GLY A 12 10.04 11.34 6.57
N MET A 13 9.38 12.07 5.66
CA MET A 13 9.95 13.27 5.01
C MET A 13 10.28 14.37 6.02
N LEU A 14 9.35 14.69 6.93
CA LEU A 14 9.57 15.69 7.98
C LEU A 14 10.75 15.32 8.90
N LYS A 15 10.93 14.04 9.18
CA LYS A 15 12.09 13.52 9.93
C LYS A 15 13.41 13.75 9.17
N GLN A 16 13.43 13.49 7.85
CA GLN A 16 14.61 13.70 7.01
C GLN A 16 15.06 15.17 6.98
N VAL A 17 14.11 16.10 6.88
CA VAL A 17 14.38 17.55 6.90
C VAL A 17 14.52 18.12 8.31
N LYS A 18 14.57 17.26 9.35
CA LYS A 18 14.71 17.64 10.77
C LYS A 18 13.61 18.58 11.28
N ALA A 19 12.42 18.51 10.71
CA ALA A 19 11.27 19.32 11.15
C ALA A 19 10.52 18.71 12.35
N LEU A 20 10.86 17.49 12.77
CA LEU A 20 10.27 16.77 13.90
C LEU A 20 11.22 16.79 15.10
N SER A 21 11.44 17.94 15.70
CA SER A 21 12.07 18.02 17.03
C SER A 21 11.05 17.66 18.12
N PRO A 22 11.51 17.20 19.30
CA PRO A 22 10.61 17.06 20.45
C PRO A 22 9.83 18.35 20.73
N ASP A 23 8.54 18.19 21.06
CA ASP A 23 7.63 19.30 21.33
C ASP A 23 7.41 20.30 20.17
N ALA A 24 7.74 19.94 18.93
CA ALA A 24 7.55 20.82 17.77
C ALA A 24 6.08 21.20 17.53
N MET A 25 5.13 20.37 17.97
CA MET A 25 3.70 20.55 17.74
C MET A 25 2.86 20.33 19.01
N PRO A 26 3.12 21.09 20.11
CA PRO A 26 2.46 20.87 21.41
C PRO A 26 0.95 21.19 21.41
N SER A 27 0.48 21.95 20.43
CA SER A 27 -0.94 22.34 20.30
C SER A 27 -1.80 21.30 19.57
N LEU A 28 -1.20 20.26 19.00
CA LEU A 28 -1.95 19.18 18.36
C LEU A 28 -2.69 18.33 19.40
N ARG A 29 -3.98 18.13 19.18
CA ARG A 29 -4.87 17.31 20.02
C ARG A 29 -5.22 15.99 19.39
N VAL A 30 -5.29 15.95 18.06
CA VAL A 30 -5.61 14.74 17.28
C VAL A 30 -4.73 14.68 16.05
N SER A 31 -4.12 13.54 15.82
CA SER A 31 -3.37 13.22 14.61
C SER A 31 -3.90 11.94 14.01
N VAL A 32 -4.35 12.01 12.76
CA VAL A 32 -4.91 10.91 11.99
C VAL A 32 -3.91 10.53 10.90
N PHE A 33 -3.56 9.26 10.84
CA PHE A 33 -2.76 8.68 9.78
C PHE A 33 -3.58 7.65 9.02
N GLY A 34 -3.45 7.63 7.69
CA GLY A 34 -4.16 6.67 6.85
C GLY A 34 -3.63 6.68 5.43
N GLY A 35 -4.11 5.74 4.63
CA GLY A 35 -3.70 5.60 3.23
C GLY A 35 -2.44 4.78 3.01
N GLU A 36 -1.60 4.59 4.01
CA GLU A 36 -0.38 3.76 3.99
C GLU A 36 -0.27 2.97 5.29
N PRO A 37 0.54 1.88 5.35
CA PRO A 37 0.87 1.24 6.62
C PRO A 37 1.51 2.24 7.60
N LEU A 38 1.17 2.14 8.88
CA LEU A 38 1.70 3.01 9.94
C LEU A 38 2.79 2.30 10.72
N PRO A 39 4.11 2.57 10.46
CA PRO A 39 5.20 1.98 11.20
C PRO A 39 5.26 2.48 12.65
N ASP A 40 5.72 1.63 13.56
CA ASP A 40 5.94 2.04 14.96
C ASP A 40 7.01 3.13 15.10
N SER A 41 8.03 3.12 14.25
CA SER A 41 9.05 4.17 14.17
C SER A 41 8.48 5.56 13.85
N VAL A 42 7.43 5.62 13.02
CA VAL A 42 6.69 6.86 12.69
C VAL A 42 5.89 7.32 13.89
N VAL A 43 5.19 6.40 14.55
CA VAL A 43 4.42 6.71 15.78
C VAL A 43 5.32 7.24 16.88
N ALA A 44 6.48 6.61 17.11
CA ALA A 44 7.44 7.05 18.11
C ALA A 44 7.96 8.47 17.84
N ALA A 45 8.35 8.75 16.58
CA ALA A 45 8.80 10.09 16.18
C ALA A 45 7.69 11.15 16.32
N TRP A 46 6.45 10.80 15.94
CA TRP A 46 5.32 11.72 16.06
C TRP A 46 4.93 12.00 17.50
N ARG A 47 4.95 11.00 18.38
CA ARG A 47 4.70 11.18 19.82
C ARG A 47 5.69 12.14 20.46
N ALA A 48 6.96 12.08 20.08
CA ALA A 48 7.96 13.02 20.59
C ALA A 48 7.69 14.46 20.11
N ALA A 49 7.27 14.65 18.86
CA ALA A 49 7.00 15.97 18.28
C ALA A 49 5.64 16.56 18.72
N ALA A 50 4.63 15.72 18.97
CA ALA A 50 3.26 16.11 19.30
C ALA A 50 2.76 15.35 20.54
N PRO A 51 3.34 15.59 21.74
CA PRO A 51 3.11 14.76 22.94
C PRO A 51 1.67 14.78 23.45
N ASN A 52 0.92 15.84 23.15
CA ASN A 52 -0.47 16.00 23.58
C ASN A 52 -1.48 15.45 22.56
N SER A 53 -1.01 14.93 21.43
CA SER A 53 -1.88 14.47 20.35
C SER A 53 -2.32 13.03 20.56
N ARG A 54 -3.64 12.79 20.50
CA ARG A 54 -4.18 11.44 20.30
C ARG A 54 -3.91 11.02 18.85
N ILE A 55 -3.21 9.89 18.68
CA ILE A 55 -2.88 9.35 17.37
C ILE A 55 -3.91 8.29 17.00
N GLU A 56 -4.41 8.36 15.77
CA GLU A 56 -5.37 7.42 15.20
C GLU A 56 -4.82 6.86 13.89
N ASN A 57 -4.88 5.53 13.72
CA ASN A 57 -4.59 4.85 12.45
C ASN A 57 -5.91 4.53 11.77
N PHE A 58 -6.10 5.01 10.54
CA PHE A 58 -7.30 4.82 9.74
C PHE A 58 -6.97 4.02 8.49
N TYR A 59 -7.86 3.08 8.16
CA TYR A 59 -7.74 2.25 6.97
C TYR A 59 -9.04 2.31 6.16
N GLY A 60 -8.88 2.32 4.84
CA GLY A 60 -9.96 2.14 3.87
C GLY A 60 -9.48 2.45 2.46
N PRO A 61 -10.05 1.76 1.46
CA PRO A 61 -9.89 2.08 0.04
C PRO A 61 -10.93 3.10 -0.41
N THR A 62 -10.74 3.64 -1.61
CA THR A 62 -11.71 4.54 -2.27
C THR A 62 -13.07 3.88 -2.44
N GLU A 63 -13.09 2.58 -2.72
CA GLU A 63 -14.28 1.75 -2.93
C GLU A 63 -15.15 1.58 -1.68
N ALA A 64 -14.60 1.93 -0.49
CA ALA A 64 -15.32 1.99 0.79
C ALA A 64 -15.24 3.38 1.43
N THR A 65 -15.28 4.44 0.63
CA THR A 65 -15.37 5.86 1.03
C THR A 65 -14.31 6.28 2.03
N VAL A 66 -13.04 6.21 1.64
CA VAL A 66 -11.84 6.70 2.34
C VAL A 66 -11.45 5.86 3.56
N PHE A 67 -12.26 5.81 4.61
CA PHE A 67 -11.93 5.10 5.86
C PHE A 67 -13.13 4.32 6.39
N CYS A 68 -12.91 3.06 6.67
CA CYS A 68 -13.92 2.14 7.19
C CYS A 68 -13.45 1.37 8.43
N LEU A 69 -12.13 1.30 8.71
CA LEU A 69 -11.58 0.77 9.96
C LEU A 69 -10.76 1.84 10.68
N ARG A 70 -10.67 1.70 12.00
CA ARG A 70 -9.98 2.64 12.87
C ARG A 70 -9.29 1.95 14.04
N ARG A 71 -8.09 2.44 14.38
CA ARG A 71 -7.34 2.08 15.58
C ARG A 71 -6.84 3.33 16.32
N ALA A 72 -7.20 3.48 17.59
CA ALA A 72 -6.54 4.43 18.48
C ALA A 72 -5.16 3.89 18.88
N VAL A 73 -4.10 4.65 18.62
CA VAL A 73 -2.71 4.28 18.92
C VAL A 73 -2.43 4.57 20.40
N THR A 74 -2.43 3.54 21.21
CA THR A 74 -2.23 3.60 22.68
C THR A 74 -0.77 3.35 23.07
N ALA A 75 -0.47 3.34 24.38
CA ALA A 75 0.85 2.96 24.90
C ALA A 75 1.17 1.47 24.68
N VAL A 76 0.14 0.63 24.60
CA VAL A 76 0.30 -0.79 24.27
C VAL A 76 0.25 -0.95 22.76
N ALA A 77 1.41 -1.26 22.17
CA ALA A 77 1.52 -1.49 20.75
C ALA A 77 0.74 -2.77 20.36
N LYS A 78 -0.03 -2.67 19.29
CA LYS A 78 -0.65 -3.80 18.58
C LYS A 78 -0.14 -3.80 17.15
N LEU A 79 0.97 -4.52 16.93
CA LEU A 79 1.67 -4.58 15.66
C LEU A 79 1.24 -5.81 14.86
N SER A 80 1.30 -5.68 13.54
CA SER A 80 1.06 -6.79 12.63
C SER A 80 2.13 -7.88 12.83
N PRO A 81 1.76 -9.16 12.76
CA PRO A 81 2.74 -10.25 12.75
C PRO A 81 3.82 -10.02 11.69
N GLU A 82 5.08 -10.30 12.05
CA GLU A 82 6.25 -10.20 11.16
C GLU A 82 6.54 -8.79 10.58
N ARG A 83 5.80 -7.77 10.99
CA ARG A 83 5.97 -6.37 10.54
C ARG A 83 5.72 -5.41 11.68
N ASP A 84 6.55 -4.38 11.79
CA ASP A 84 6.40 -3.34 12.82
C ASP A 84 5.36 -2.28 12.42
N PHE A 85 4.21 -2.74 11.90
CA PHE A 85 3.09 -1.86 11.53
C PHE A 85 1.95 -1.98 12.54
N TRP A 86 1.37 -0.85 12.90
CA TRP A 86 0.18 -0.80 13.75
C TRP A 86 -1.02 -1.47 13.06
N SER A 87 -1.85 -2.15 13.87
CA SER A 87 -3.11 -2.71 13.37
C SER A 87 -3.95 -1.63 12.69
N ILE A 88 -4.74 -2.05 11.71
CA ILE A 88 -5.72 -1.17 11.05
C ILE A 88 -7.02 -1.06 11.86
N GLY A 89 -7.09 -1.77 12.98
CA GLY A 89 -8.14 -1.65 13.97
C GLY A 89 -9.40 -2.42 13.66
N ARG A 90 -10.54 -1.83 14.01
CA ARG A 90 -11.88 -2.44 13.89
C ARG A 90 -12.76 -1.62 12.97
N PRO A 91 -13.82 -2.22 12.39
CA PRO A 91 -14.80 -1.50 11.59
C PRO A 91 -15.41 -0.32 12.35
N MET A 92 -15.60 0.77 11.65
CA MET A 92 -16.32 1.95 12.14
C MET A 92 -17.84 1.68 12.09
N PRO A 93 -18.65 2.42 12.85
CA PRO A 93 -20.12 2.28 12.80
C PRO A 93 -20.65 2.35 11.39
N GLY A 94 -21.45 1.37 10.97
CA GLY A 94 -21.99 1.24 9.61
C GLY A 94 -21.07 0.55 8.60
N SER A 95 -19.87 0.17 9.01
CA SER A 95 -18.94 -0.64 8.21
C SER A 95 -18.78 -2.03 8.84
N GLU A 96 -18.46 -3.02 8.01
CA GLU A 96 -18.13 -4.37 8.40
C GLU A 96 -16.83 -4.79 7.73
N ALA A 97 -16.10 -5.70 8.37
CA ALA A 97 -14.89 -6.29 7.80
C ALA A 97 -14.82 -7.78 8.15
N ALA A 98 -14.27 -8.54 7.23
CA ALA A 98 -14.01 -9.98 7.43
C ALA A 98 -12.76 -10.38 6.67
N VAL A 99 -12.19 -11.54 7.04
CA VAL A 99 -11.14 -12.21 6.25
C VAL A 99 -11.78 -13.36 5.49
N VAL A 100 -11.51 -13.47 4.19
CA VAL A 100 -12.08 -14.53 3.33
C VAL A 100 -10.98 -15.33 2.63
N ASP A 101 -11.29 -16.60 2.33
CA ASP A 101 -10.46 -17.45 1.47
C ASP A 101 -10.75 -17.21 -0.03
N GLN A 102 -10.03 -17.95 -0.90
CA GLN A 102 -10.22 -17.85 -2.35
C GLN A 102 -11.61 -18.34 -2.83
N ALA A 103 -12.31 -19.13 -2.04
CA ALA A 103 -13.67 -19.59 -2.31
C ALA A 103 -14.73 -18.66 -1.70
N LEU A 104 -14.30 -17.50 -1.16
CA LEU A 104 -15.13 -16.49 -0.49
C LEU A 104 -15.81 -16.97 0.80
N ASN A 105 -15.25 -17.99 1.47
CA ASN A 105 -15.70 -18.37 2.81
C ASN A 105 -15.08 -17.46 3.86
N PHE A 106 -15.86 -17.06 4.85
CA PHE A 106 -15.37 -16.32 6.00
C PHE A 106 -14.43 -17.18 6.84
N LEU A 107 -13.25 -16.63 7.16
CA LEU A 107 -12.24 -17.31 7.97
C LEU A 107 -12.36 -16.94 9.45
N ALA A 108 -12.03 -17.88 10.32
CA ALA A 108 -11.97 -17.64 11.76
C ALA A 108 -10.80 -16.72 12.14
N PRO A 109 -10.89 -15.98 13.26
CA PRO A 109 -9.76 -15.22 13.80
C PRO A 109 -8.48 -16.07 13.88
N GLY A 110 -7.34 -15.46 13.57
CA GLY A 110 -6.05 -16.13 13.47
C GLY A 110 -5.73 -16.71 12.09
N SER A 111 -6.69 -16.74 11.16
CA SER A 111 -6.46 -17.20 9.80
C SER A 111 -6.13 -16.05 8.86
N THR A 112 -5.21 -16.29 7.93
CA THR A 112 -4.80 -15.32 6.92
C THR A 112 -5.62 -15.50 5.64
N GLY A 113 -6.11 -14.40 5.06
CA GLY A 113 -6.87 -14.37 3.82
C GLY A 113 -7.02 -12.96 3.26
N GLU A 114 -7.91 -12.78 2.28
CA GLU A 114 -8.21 -11.46 1.73
C GLU A 114 -9.13 -10.68 2.67
N LEU A 115 -8.81 -9.40 2.89
CA LEU A 115 -9.70 -8.50 3.61
C LEU A 115 -10.89 -8.15 2.73
N ALA A 116 -12.10 -8.42 3.23
CA ALA A 116 -13.36 -8.05 2.63
C ALA A 116 -14.06 -6.98 3.49
N LEU A 117 -14.70 -6.01 2.84
CA LEU A 117 -15.38 -4.89 3.48
C LEU A 117 -16.85 -4.85 3.07
N ALA A 118 -17.74 -4.53 4.00
CA ALA A 118 -19.16 -4.32 3.74
C ALA A 118 -19.72 -3.11 4.48
N GLY A 119 -20.96 -2.77 4.21
CA GLY A 119 -21.68 -1.71 4.89
C GLY A 119 -22.03 -0.53 4.01
N VAL A 120 -22.54 0.53 4.64
CA VAL A 120 -23.14 1.70 3.96
C VAL A 120 -22.16 2.58 3.19
N GLN A 121 -20.85 2.37 3.40
CA GLN A 121 -19.78 3.15 2.78
C GLN A 121 -19.30 2.57 1.42
N LEU A 122 -19.80 1.40 1.01
CA LEU A 122 -19.40 0.80 -0.26
C LEU A 122 -19.88 1.62 -1.44
N ALA A 123 -18.99 1.85 -2.41
CA ALA A 123 -19.34 2.39 -3.70
C ALA A 123 -20.26 1.43 -4.48
N ASP A 124 -21.04 1.95 -5.43
CA ASP A 124 -21.91 1.14 -6.29
C ASP A 124 -21.10 0.26 -7.28
N GLY A 125 -19.86 0.63 -7.56
CA GLY A 125 -18.96 -0.09 -8.44
C GLY A 125 -18.03 0.80 -9.23
N TYR A 126 -17.46 0.25 -10.28
CA TYR A 126 -16.60 0.97 -11.22
C TYR A 126 -17.39 1.41 -12.44
N LEU A 127 -17.27 2.69 -12.80
CA LEU A 127 -17.96 3.26 -13.96
C LEU A 127 -17.57 2.51 -15.24
N ASP A 128 -18.58 2.12 -16.03
CA ASP A 128 -18.44 1.41 -17.30
C ASP A 128 -17.61 0.10 -17.23
N ALA A 129 -17.47 -0.49 -16.03
CA ALA A 129 -16.69 -1.70 -15.79
C ALA A 129 -17.46 -2.77 -15.00
N THR A 130 -18.59 -3.23 -15.58
CA THR A 130 -19.53 -4.17 -14.93
C THR A 130 -18.85 -5.49 -14.52
N GLU A 131 -18.00 -6.05 -15.37
CA GLU A 131 -17.28 -7.29 -15.07
C GLU A 131 -16.30 -7.13 -13.92
N LEU A 132 -15.56 -6.02 -13.86
CA LEU A 132 -14.68 -5.72 -12.74
C LEU A 132 -15.49 -5.48 -11.47
N THR A 133 -16.60 -4.77 -11.57
CA THR A 133 -17.50 -4.53 -10.45
C THR A 133 -18.02 -5.84 -9.87
N SER A 134 -18.53 -6.77 -10.69
CA SER A 134 -19.04 -8.04 -10.19
C SER A 134 -17.96 -8.90 -9.55
N ARG A 135 -16.72 -8.83 -10.03
CA ARG A 135 -15.59 -9.55 -9.42
C ARG A 135 -15.12 -8.95 -8.09
N ARG A 136 -15.09 -7.61 -8.00
CA ARG A 136 -14.58 -6.91 -6.82
C ARG A 136 -15.65 -6.66 -5.76
N PHE A 137 -16.92 -6.69 -6.14
CA PHE A 137 -18.06 -6.50 -5.25
C PHE A 137 -19.01 -7.71 -5.27
N PRO A 138 -18.54 -8.93 -4.92
CA PRO A 138 -19.40 -10.11 -4.90
C PRO A 138 -20.44 -10.02 -3.78
N GLU A 139 -21.48 -10.83 -3.92
CA GLU A 139 -22.41 -11.16 -2.84
C GLU A 139 -21.87 -12.38 -2.08
N ILE A 140 -21.70 -12.25 -0.76
CA ILE A 140 -21.26 -13.32 0.14
C ILE A 140 -22.27 -13.41 1.26
N ALA A 141 -22.86 -14.61 1.46
CA ALA A 141 -23.86 -14.87 2.48
C ALA A 141 -25.06 -13.90 2.46
N GLY A 142 -25.51 -13.48 1.27
CA GLY A 142 -26.66 -12.59 1.10
C GLY A 142 -26.36 -11.10 1.34
N GLN A 143 -25.08 -10.71 1.43
CA GLN A 143 -24.65 -9.34 1.60
C GLN A 143 -23.57 -9.00 0.57
N ARG A 144 -23.54 -7.74 0.13
CA ARG A 144 -22.53 -7.23 -0.81
C ARG A 144 -21.25 -6.88 -0.08
N TRP A 145 -20.12 -7.40 -0.56
CA TRP A 145 -18.79 -7.19 -0.02
C TRP A 145 -17.85 -6.63 -1.09
N TYR A 146 -16.88 -5.83 -0.67
CA TYR A 146 -15.78 -5.38 -1.51
C TYR A 146 -14.51 -6.17 -1.16
N LEU A 147 -13.91 -6.82 -2.16
CA LEU A 147 -12.65 -7.54 -2.05
C LEU A 147 -11.49 -6.58 -2.27
N THR A 148 -10.74 -6.30 -1.19
CA THR A 148 -9.75 -5.21 -1.19
C THR A 148 -8.47 -5.52 -1.93
N GLY A 149 -8.13 -6.81 -2.11
CA GLY A 149 -6.82 -7.27 -2.54
C GLY A 149 -5.74 -7.15 -1.46
N ASP A 150 -6.08 -6.71 -0.25
CA ASP A 150 -5.16 -6.69 0.89
C ASP A 150 -5.20 -8.04 1.61
N LEU A 151 -4.03 -8.62 1.87
CA LEU A 151 -3.88 -9.79 2.72
C LEU A 151 -3.98 -9.34 4.18
N ALA A 152 -4.81 -10.00 4.96
CA ALA A 152 -5.07 -9.63 6.35
C ALA A 152 -5.27 -10.83 7.26
N ILE A 153 -5.18 -10.55 8.56
CA ILE A 153 -5.56 -11.47 9.64
C ILE A 153 -6.39 -10.68 10.66
N GLN A 154 -7.42 -11.30 11.22
CA GLN A 154 -8.12 -10.79 12.39
C GLN A 154 -7.54 -11.45 13.64
N ASP A 155 -7.15 -10.66 14.65
CA ASP A 155 -6.65 -11.20 15.91
C ASP A 155 -7.81 -11.65 16.84
N ALA A 156 -7.44 -12.30 17.96
CA ALA A 156 -8.39 -12.79 18.94
C ALA A 156 -9.20 -11.67 19.62
N ASP A 157 -8.70 -10.45 19.62
CA ASP A 157 -9.41 -9.28 20.15
C ASP A 157 -10.32 -8.63 19.10
N GLY A 158 -10.38 -9.17 17.87
CA GLY A 158 -11.21 -8.68 16.79
C GLY A 158 -10.61 -7.48 16.02
N GLU A 159 -9.31 -7.22 16.16
CA GLU A 159 -8.61 -6.21 15.35
C GLU A 159 -8.04 -6.81 14.08
N PHE A 160 -8.04 -6.02 13.01
CA PHE A 160 -7.49 -6.43 11.73
C PHE A 160 -6.06 -5.92 11.57
N HIS A 161 -5.20 -6.76 11.00
CA HIS A 161 -3.81 -6.47 10.66
C HIS A 161 -3.60 -6.70 9.17
N CYS A 162 -3.11 -5.67 8.47
CA CYS A 162 -2.76 -5.80 7.07
C CYS A 162 -1.36 -6.43 6.95
N LEU A 163 -1.26 -7.52 6.19
CA LEU A 163 -0.04 -8.29 5.97
C LEU A 163 0.64 -7.97 4.63
N GLY A 164 0.01 -7.17 3.79
CA GLY A 164 0.49 -6.79 2.47
C GLY A 164 -0.60 -6.88 1.41
N ARG A 165 -0.20 -7.08 0.16
CA ARG A 165 -1.10 -7.19 -0.98
C ARG A 165 -1.05 -8.59 -1.59
N ILE A 166 -2.20 -9.06 -2.09
CA ILE A 166 -2.31 -10.27 -2.90
C ILE A 166 -1.83 -10.01 -4.34
N ASP A 167 -2.00 -8.77 -4.80
CA ASP A 167 -1.58 -8.26 -6.11
C ASP A 167 -0.29 -7.42 -6.01
N ASN A 168 0.10 -6.79 -7.13
CA ASN A 168 1.29 -5.94 -7.19
C ASN A 168 0.99 -4.44 -7.01
N GLN A 169 -0.20 -4.11 -6.52
CA GLN A 169 -0.53 -2.73 -6.20
C GLN A 169 0.32 -2.23 -5.03
N ILE A 170 0.75 -0.99 -5.09
CA ILE A 170 1.53 -0.36 -4.03
C ILE A 170 0.91 0.97 -3.60
N LYS A 171 1.36 1.45 -2.45
CA LYS A 171 1.11 2.83 -2.00
C LYS A 171 2.45 3.56 -1.95
N LEU A 172 2.56 4.66 -2.69
CA LEU A 172 3.78 5.46 -2.81
C LEU A 172 3.43 6.94 -2.62
N HIS A 173 3.93 7.56 -1.55
CA HIS A 173 3.65 8.96 -1.19
C HIS A 173 2.15 9.30 -1.17
N GLY A 174 1.31 8.36 -0.71
CA GLY A 174 -0.14 8.49 -0.67
C GLY A 174 -0.87 8.12 -1.97
N TYR A 175 -0.16 7.91 -3.07
CA TYR A 175 -0.77 7.45 -4.32
C TYR A 175 -0.93 5.93 -4.33
N ARG A 176 -2.08 5.47 -4.82
CA ARG A 176 -2.36 4.07 -5.11
C ARG A 176 -1.94 3.76 -6.53
N ILE A 177 -0.95 2.90 -6.73
CA ILE A 177 -0.31 2.64 -8.01
C ILE A 177 -0.45 1.16 -8.37
N GLU A 178 -1.00 0.89 -9.54
CA GLU A 178 -0.98 -0.43 -10.17
C GLU A 178 0.33 -0.59 -10.95
N LEU A 179 1.24 -1.43 -10.47
CA LEU A 179 2.51 -1.64 -11.18
C LEU A 179 2.30 -2.23 -12.57
N GLU A 180 1.24 -3.02 -12.79
CA GLU A 180 0.87 -3.59 -14.08
C GLU A 180 0.49 -2.53 -15.13
N GLU A 181 -0.07 -1.39 -14.70
CA GLU A 181 -0.35 -0.25 -15.58
C GLU A 181 0.96 0.34 -16.10
N ILE A 182 1.91 0.59 -15.19
CA ILE A 182 3.26 1.07 -15.57
C ILE A 182 3.94 0.06 -16.51
N ASP A 183 3.87 -1.24 -16.19
CA ASP A 183 4.47 -2.30 -17.00
C ASP A 183 3.88 -2.36 -18.41
N THR A 184 2.58 -2.12 -18.54
CA THR A 184 1.90 -2.10 -19.83
C THR A 184 2.45 -0.99 -20.71
N HIS A 185 2.56 0.22 -20.17
CA HIS A 185 3.17 1.34 -20.88
C HIS A 185 4.67 1.14 -21.12
N LEU A 186 5.38 0.58 -20.14
CA LEU A 186 6.81 0.28 -20.26
C LEU A 186 7.09 -0.69 -21.42
N ARG A 187 6.30 -1.76 -21.55
CA ARG A 187 6.39 -2.71 -22.70
C ARG A 187 6.12 -2.02 -24.03
N GLN A 188 5.13 -1.12 -24.08
CA GLN A 188 4.82 -0.38 -25.32
C GLN A 188 5.95 0.56 -25.72
N VAL A 189 6.49 1.37 -24.77
CA VAL A 189 7.53 2.36 -25.08
C VAL A 189 8.90 1.76 -25.30
N SER A 190 9.22 0.63 -24.65
CA SER A 190 10.50 -0.09 -24.85
C SER A 190 10.48 -1.03 -26.07
N GLY A 191 9.29 -1.42 -26.53
CA GLY A 191 9.15 -2.48 -27.55
C GLY A 191 9.54 -3.88 -27.07
N ASN A 192 9.67 -4.08 -25.75
CA ASN A 192 10.11 -5.34 -25.15
C ASN A 192 9.02 -5.92 -24.24
N ALA A 193 8.59 -7.16 -24.51
CA ALA A 193 7.58 -7.84 -23.71
C ALA A 193 8.07 -8.19 -22.29
N MET A 194 9.39 -8.38 -22.14
CA MET A 194 10.03 -8.64 -20.85
C MET A 194 10.37 -7.31 -20.16
N ALA A 195 9.37 -6.71 -19.53
CA ALA A 195 9.53 -5.46 -18.80
C ALA A 195 8.64 -5.46 -17.55
N ALA A 196 9.19 -4.98 -16.44
CA ALA A 196 8.49 -4.89 -15.15
C ALA A 196 9.01 -3.76 -14.29
N THR A 197 8.13 -3.21 -13.46
CA THR A 197 8.43 -2.17 -12.49
C THR A 197 8.37 -2.74 -11.08
N VAL A 198 9.26 -2.32 -10.20
CA VAL A 198 9.28 -2.67 -8.79
C VAL A 198 9.27 -1.42 -7.93
N ALA A 199 8.70 -1.54 -6.72
CA ALA A 199 8.80 -0.54 -5.68
C ALA A 199 10.16 -0.66 -4.99
N TRP A 200 11.00 0.38 -5.10
CA TRP A 200 12.33 0.41 -4.51
C TRP A 200 12.90 1.85 -4.51
N PRO A 201 13.67 2.27 -3.47
CA PRO A 201 13.99 1.51 -2.26
C PRO A 201 12.81 1.41 -1.29
N ILE A 202 12.92 0.47 -0.35
CA ILE A 202 11.99 0.34 0.76
C ILE A 202 12.68 0.90 2.02
N ALA A 203 12.01 1.80 2.72
CA ALA A 203 12.44 2.31 4.02
C ALA A 203 11.32 2.11 5.04
N ASP A 204 11.64 1.52 6.19
CA ASP A 204 10.66 1.17 7.23
C ASP A 204 9.43 0.39 6.67
N GLY A 205 9.66 -0.49 5.67
CA GLY A 205 8.62 -1.25 4.99
C GLY A 205 7.75 -0.45 4.02
N ILE A 206 8.03 0.84 3.80
CA ILE A 206 7.29 1.74 2.90
C ILE A 206 8.10 1.98 1.63
N PRO A 207 7.51 1.82 0.42
CA PRO A 207 8.12 2.22 -0.85
C PRO A 207 8.53 3.70 -0.87
N GLN A 208 9.72 3.98 -1.39
CA GLN A 208 10.24 5.34 -1.54
C GLN A 208 10.37 5.76 -3.00
N GLY A 209 10.19 4.82 -3.94
CA GLY A 209 10.30 5.09 -5.36
C GLY A 209 9.97 3.88 -6.22
N LEU A 210 10.18 4.05 -7.52
CA LEU A 210 9.96 3.03 -8.55
C LEU A 210 11.23 2.84 -9.37
N VAL A 211 11.52 1.57 -9.70
CA VAL A 211 12.58 1.18 -10.63
C VAL A 211 11.99 0.25 -11.68
N ALA A 212 12.19 0.55 -12.94
CA ALA A 212 11.78 -0.29 -14.06
C ALA A 212 12.93 -1.14 -14.58
N PHE A 213 12.63 -2.33 -15.06
CA PHE A 213 13.55 -3.25 -15.70
C PHE A 213 13.04 -3.63 -17.08
N VAL A 214 13.96 -3.75 -18.04
CA VAL A 214 13.69 -4.19 -19.40
C VAL A 214 14.67 -5.29 -19.77
N GLY A 215 14.21 -6.34 -20.42
CA GLY A 215 15.01 -7.49 -20.87
C GLY A 215 15.87 -7.18 -22.10
N ASP A 216 16.59 -6.07 -22.09
CA ASP A 216 17.53 -5.61 -23.11
C ASP A 216 18.54 -4.67 -22.46
N ARG A 217 19.83 -5.02 -22.45
CA ARG A 217 20.88 -4.18 -21.88
C ARG A 217 21.15 -2.90 -22.67
N SER A 218 20.77 -2.87 -23.94
CA SER A 218 21.04 -1.74 -24.84
C SER A 218 20.01 -0.62 -24.77
N VAL A 219 19.01 -0.73 -23.87
CA VAL A 219 17.93 0.25 -23.77
C VAL A 219 18.44 1.66 -23.45
N ASP A 220 17.89 2.64 -24.14
CA ASP A 220 18.06 4.04 -23.77
C ASP A 220 17.07 4.40 -22.64
N ALA A 221 17.55 4.35 -21.40
CA ALA A 221 16.75 4.66 -20.22
C ALA A 221 16.16 6.07 -20.26
N GLY A 222 16.90 7.07 -20.81
CA GLY A 222 16.43 8.46 -20.93
C GLY A 222 15.24 8.56 -21.89
N ALA A 223 15.35 7.93 -23.06
CA ALA A 223 14.29 7.90 -24.06
C ALA A 223 13.03 7.18 -23.51
N ILE A 224 13.18 6.07 -22.78
CA ILE A 224 12.05 5.37 -22.16
C ILE A 224 11.35 6.27 -21.13
N ILE A 225 12.10 6.90 -20.21
CA ILE A 225 11.53 7.81 -19.20
C ILE A 225 10.81 8.98 -19.88
N ALA A 226 11.38 9.59 -20.90
CA ALA A 226 10.74 10.69 -21.64
C ALA A 226 9.41 10.26 -22.27
N ARG A 227 9.34 9.05 -22.84
CA ARG A 227 8.11 8.51 -23.44
C ARG A 227 7.07 8.14 -22.36
N LEU A 228 7.48 7.59 -21.22
CA LEU A 228 6.57 7.31 -20.10
C LEU A 228 5.96 8.61 -19.54
N ASN A 229 6.75 9.69 -19.42
CA ASN A 229 6.26 11.00 -18.96
C ASN A 229 5.17 11.60 -19.89
N ALA A 230 5.10 11.18 -21.14
CA ALA A 230 4.07 11.64 -22.06
C ALA A 230 2.71 10.94 -21.88
N VAL A 231 2.68 9.79 -21.19
CA VAL A 231 1.48 8.91 -21.10
C VAL A 231 1.05 8.56 -19.68
N LEU A 232 1.94 8.73 -18.70
CA LEU A 232 1.66 8.42 -17.30
C LEU A 232 1.75 9.67 -16.41
N PRO A 233 1.00 9.73 -15.31
CA PRO A 233 1.16 10.74 -14.27
C PRO A 233 2.56 10.72 -13.66
N ALA A 234 3.07 11.89 -13.24
CA ALA A 234 4.42 12.03 -12.71
C ALA A 234 4.76 11.09 -11.54
N TYR A 235 3.79 10.77 -10.67
CA TYR A 235 3.99 9.87 -9.53
C TYR A 235 4.13 8.39 -9.92
N MET A 236 3.81 8.02 -11.19
CA MET A 236 3.97 6.67 -11.74
C MET A 236 5.27 6.50 -12.55
N ILE A 237 6.05 7.56 -12.73
CA ILE A 237 7.28 7.49 -13.53
C ILE A 237 8.38 6.86 -12.70
N PRO A 238 9.00 5.75 -13.18
CA PRO A 238 10.16 5.17 -12.52
C PRO A 238 11.33 6.15 -12.48
N GLY A 239 11.94 6.30 -11.30
CA GLY A 239 13.14 7.15 -11.15
C GLY A 239 14.37 6.58 -11.88
N ARG A 240 14.36 5.30 -12.22
CA ARG A 240 15.43 4.59 -12.95
C ARG A 240 14.84 3.55 -13.87
N VAL A 241 15.46 3.37 -15.04
CA VAL A 241 15.22 2.24 -15.97
C VAL A 241 16.53 1.48 -16.13
N LEU A 242 16.50 0.18 -15.92
CA LEU A 242 17.67 -0.71 -15.99
C LEU A 242 17.45 -1.80 -17.05
N GLY A 243 18.44 -1.96 -17.93
CA GLY A 243 18.48 -3.03 -18.90
C GLY A 243 19.21 -4.26 -18.34
N LEU A 244 18.63 -5.43 -18.51
CA LEU A 244 19.22 -6.73 -18.19
C LEU A 244 19.17 -7.64 -19.42
N ASP A 245 20.08 -8.62 -19.53
CA ASP A 245 20.02 -9.60 -20.64
C ASP A 245 18.74 -10.45 -20.57
N SER A 246 18.27 -10.74 -19.35
CA SER A 246 17.02 -11.45 -19.10
C SER A 246 16.49 -11.06 -17.72
N LEU A 247 15.17 -11.03 -17.58
CA LEU A 247 14.54 -10.83 -16.27
C LEU A 247 14.32 -12.18 -15.57
N PRO A 248 14.52 -12.23 -14.24
CA PRO A 248 14.26 -13.44 -13.46
C PRO A 248 12.77 -13.81 -13.55
N LEU A 249 12.49 -15.11 -13.66
CA LEU A 249 11.14 -15.66 -13.67
C LEU A 249 10.91 -16.51 -12.41
N ASN A 250 9.69 -16.44 -11.88
CA ASN A 250 9.25 -17.33 -10.81
C ASN A 250 8.88 -18.72 -11.35
N SER A 251 8.53 -19.65 -10.46
CA SER A 251 8.14 -21.03 -10.81
C SER A 251 6.92 -21.13 -11.74
N SER A 252 6.12 -20.08 -11.85
CA SER A 252 4.97 -20.00 -12.75
C SER A 252 5.28 -19.32 -14.08
N GLY A 253 6.56 -19.02 -14.37
CA GLY A 253 7.00 -18.38 -15.62
C GLY A 253 6.69 -16.88 -15.70
N LYS A 254 6.27 -16.24 -14.61
CA LYS A 254 6.07 -14.79 -14.52
C LYS A 254 7.32 -14.11 -14.01
N ILE A 255 7.50 -12.82 -14.36
CA ILE A 255 8.64 -12.02 -13.87
C ILE A 255 8.64 -12.01 -12.34
N ASP A 256 9.77 -12.38 -11.74
CA ASP A 256 9.97 -12.39 -10.29
C ASP A 256 10.42 -11.02 -9.79
N ARG A 257 9.44 -10.19 -9.39
CA ARG A 257 9.71 -8.86 -8.83
C ARG A 257 10.52 -8.91 -7.53
N LYS A 258 10.39 -9.97 -6.73
CA LYS A 258 11.17 -10.13 -5.50
C LYS A 258 12.65 -10.31 -5.81
N ALA A 259 12.97 -11.15 -6.80
CA ALA A 259 14.34 -11.32 -7.28
C ALA A 259 14.90 -10.02 -7.88
N LEU A 260 14.09 -9.23 -8.60
CA LEU A 260 14.49 -7.90 -9.09
C LEU A 260 14.83 -6.92 -7.95
N CYS A 261 14.04 -6.90 -6.88
CA CYS A 261 14.37 -6.10 -5.68
C CYS A 261 15.68 -6.53 -5.04
N GLN A 262 15.92 -7.86 -4.90
CA GLN A 262 17.18 -8.39 -4.36
C GLN A 262 18.40 -7.99 -5.19
N LEU A 263 18.27 -7.93 -6.52
CA LEU A 263 19.33 -7.42 -7.39
C LEU A 263 19.66 -5.96 -7.07
N LEU A 264 18.64 -5.11 -6.84
CA LEU A 264 18.85 -3.71 -6.48
C LEU A 264 19.56 -3.54 -5.15
N ASP A 265 19.29 -4.40 -4.17
CA ASP A 265 19.95 -4.36 -2.87
C ASP A 265 21.45 -4.70 -2.97
N GLN A 266 21.82 -5.60 -3.90
CA GLN A 266 23.22 -5.95 -4.17
C GLN A 266 24.01 -4.79 -4.83
N PHE A 267 23.35 -3.92 -5.60
CA PHE A 267 23.97 -2.73 -6.20
C PHE A 267 24.14 -1.56 -5.23
N LYS A 268 23.58 -1.66 -4.01
CA LYS A 268 23.75 -0.65 -2.94
C LYS A 268 24.98 -0.90 -2.06
N ALA A 269 25.48 -2.14 -2.02
CA ALA A 269 26.65 -2.55 -1.26
C ALA A 269 27.94 -2.29 -2.06
#